data_d9aa780bfd89cadb82493d5158f2c7aa
#
_entry.id   d9aa780bfd89cadb82493d5158f2c7aa
#
_cell.length_a   1.000
_cell.length_b   1.000
_cell.length_c   1.000
_cell.angle_alpha   90.00
_cell.angle_beta   90.00
_cell.angle_gamma   90.00
#
_symmetry.space_group_name_H-M   'P 1'
#
loop_
_entity.id
_entity.type
_entity.pdbx_description
1 polymer ?
#
loop_
_entity_poly.entity_id
_entity_poly.type
_entity_poly.pdbx_seq_one_letter_code
_entity_poly.pdbx_strand_id
1 'polypeptide(L)'
;MDVMLPQTVRVTEVLKETHDTSTIMVEPKNGKRLPRFAPGQFSMLYSMGNAELPISISSDPAISESQCYTIRSVGLATQSFNVLGKGAELGVRGPFGHGWPMDEARGKDLIVVAGGIGLAPLRPILYEVLRNRELYGRLVLLYGTRSPKDILFRRELKEWEKRDDMLVTTTVDYGGMNWKGNVGLVTRLISRIRLDPTRTVAMTCGPEIMMRYVAYELQDNKGLDPSDIYLTMERNMKCGCGFCGHCQFGAHFICKDGPVFRFSEVAKLMNKYEV
;
A
#
# COMPACT_ATOMS: atom_id res chain seq x y z
N MET A 1 25.88 0.50 7.28
CA MET A 1 25.60 1.30 6.06
C MET A 1 24.96 2.59 6.53
N ASP A 2 25.38 3.75 6.06
CA ASP A 2 24.78 5.03 6.46
C ASP A 2 23.37 5.11 5.86
N VAL A 3 22.36 5.16 6.73
CA VAL A 3 20.94 5.20 6.33
C VAL A 3 20.57 6.47 5.58
N MET A 4 21.43 7.49 5.62
CA MET A 4 21.24 8.77 4.93
C MET A 4 21.79 8.78 3.50
N LEU A 5 22.62 7.79 3.11
CA LEU A 5 23.19 7.72 1.78
C LEU A 5 22.33 6.85 0.85
N PRO A 6 21.81 7.41 -0.26
CA PRO A 6 21.04 6.64 -1.21
C PRO A 6 21.91 5.67 -2.00
N GLN A 7 21.44 4.45 -2.21
CA GLN A 7 22.02 3.53 -3.17
C GLN A 7 21.49 3.90 -4.57
N THR A 8 22.42 4.04 -5.52
CA THR A 8 22.03 4.27 -6.93
C THR A 8 21.48 2.99 -7.53
N VAL A 9 20.30 3.10 -8.11
CA VAL A 9 19.61 2.03 -8.84
C VAL A 9 19.29 2.50 -10.26
N ARG A 10 19.02 1.54 -11.15
CA ARG A 10 18.61 1.79 -12.53
C ARG A 10 17.19 1.32 -12.75
N VAL A 11 16.40 2.13 -13.44
CA VAL A 11 15.06 1.75 -13.91
C VAL A 11 15.21 0.71 -15.03
N THR A 12 14.66 -0.47 -14.83
CA THR A 12 14.68 -1.57 -15.80
C THR A 12 13.39 -1.66 -16.59
N GLU A 13 12.26 -1.25 -15.98
CA GLU A 13 10.96 -1.26 -16.61
C GLU A 13 10.09 -0.11 -16.06
N VAL A 14 9.21 0.41 -16.92
CA VAL A 14 8.16 1.38 -16.56
C VAL A 14 6.84 0.88 -17.12
N LEU A 15 5.90 0.59 -16.24
CA LEU A 15 4.54 0.18 -16.58
C LEU A 15 3.57 1.34 -16.34
N LYS A 16 2.85 1.74 -17.39
CA LYS A 16 1.80 2.75 -17.27
C LYS A 16 0.53 2.08 -16.74
N GLU A 17 0.19 2.37 -15.49
CA GLU A 17 -1.00 1.81 -14.85
C GLU A 17 -2.27 2.56 -15.25
N THR A 18 -2.23 3.90 -15.13
CA THR A 18 -3.32 4.82 -15.50
C THR A 18 -2.75 6.06 -16.20
N HIS A 19 -3.60 7.05 -16.49
CA HIS A 19 -3.17 8.31 -17.12
C HIS A 19 -2.16 9.09 -16.27
N ASP A 20 -2.22 8.97 -14.93
CA ASP A 20 -1.41 9.73 -13.97
C ASP A 20 -0.51 8.86 -13.09
N THR A 21 -0.57 7.53 -13.22
CA THR A 21 0.13 6.59 -12.34
C THR A 21 1.00 5.62 -13.15
N SER A 22 2.25 5.43 -12.71
CA SER A 22 3.18 4.47 -13.30
C SER A 22 3.83 3.62 -12.22
N THR A 23 4.12 2.37 -12.55
CA THR A 23 4.96 1.47 -11.74
C THR A 23 6.34 1.42 -12.40
N ILE A 24 7.38 1.79 -11.62
CA ILE A 24 8.78 1.66 -12.03
C ILE A 24 9.39 0.44 -11.35
N MET A 25 10.11 -0.37 -12.11
CA MET A 25 10.94 -1.45 -11.60
C MET A 25 12.40 -0.98 -11.59
N VAL A 26 13.08 -1.22 -10.48
CA VAL A 26 14.48 -0.80 -10.30
C VAL A 26 15.35 -1.96 -9.86
N GLU A 27 16.61 -1.93 -10.32
CA GLU A 27 17.65 -2.87 -9.94
C GLU A 27 18.92 -2.13 -9.51
N PRO A 28 19.72 -2.70 -8.59
CA PRO A 28 21.01 -2.13 -8.20
C PRO A 28 21.98 -2.06 -9.38
N LYS A 29 22.67 -0.93 -9.52
CA LYS A 29 23.61 -0.72 -10.63
C LYS A 29 24.84 -1.62 -10.58
N ASN A 30 25.29 -2.04 -9.40
CA ASN A 30 26.60 -2.66 -9.16
C ASN A 30 26.50 -4.14 -8.76
N GLY A 31 25.45 -4.86 -9.16
CA GLY A 31 25.25 -6.28 -8.79
C GLY A 31 25.01 -6.51 -7.29
N LYS A 32 24.89 -5.43 -6.49
CA LYS A 32 24.48 -5.51 -5.09
C LYS A 32 22.98 -5.80 -5.04
N ARG A 33 22.55 -6.55 -4.05
CA ARG A 33 21.10 -6.75 -3.80
C ARG A 33 20.51 -5.54 -3.09
N LEU A 34 19.27 -5.23 -3.39
CA LEU A 34 18.48 -4.34 -2.57
C LEU A 34 18.19 -5.02 -1.21
N PRO A 35 18.11 -4.25 -0.12
CA PRO A 35 17.72 -4.80 1.16
C PRO A 35 16.36 -5.51 1.08
N ARG A 36 16.23 -6.63 1.79
CA ARG A 36 14.93 -7.28 1.96
C ARG A 36 13.97 -6.34 2.68
N PHE A 37 12.71 -6.43 2.37
CA PHE A 37 11.67 -5.62 2.98
C PHE A 37 10.49 -6.49 3.44
N ALA A 38 9.77 -6.01 4.44
CA ALA A 38 8.49 -6.57 4.85
C ALA A 38 7.34 -5.87 4.12
N PRO A 39 6.23 -6.57 3.79
CA PRO A 39 5.03 -5.94 3.26
C PRO A 39 4.62 -4.71 4.08
N GLY A 40 4.38 -3.57 3.41
CA GLY A 40 4.01 -2.30 4.05
C GLY A 40 5.16 -1.34 4.32
N GLN A 41 6.40 -1.76 4.19
CA GLN A 41 7.55 -0.86 4.26
C GLN A 41 7.67 0.02 3.01
N PHE A 42 8.38 1.14 3.14
CA PHE A 42 8.61 2.11 2.08
C PHE A 42 10.10 2.41 1.92
N SER A 43 10.45 3.04 0.82
CA SER A 43 11.78 3.61 0.57
C SER A 43 11.68 5.11 0.33
N MET A 44 12.75 5.83 0.67
CA MET A 44 12.95 7.19 0.22
C MET A 44 13.57 7.13 -1.19
N LEU A 45 12.82 7.57 -2.18
CA LEU A 45 13.26 7.64 -3.58
C LEU A 45 13.78 9.04 -3.89
N TYR A 46 15.00 9.13 -4.38
CA TYR A 46 15.63 10.38 -4.78
C TYR A 46 15.70 10.50 -6.30
N SER A 47 14.94 11.43 -6.87
CA SER A 47 15.07 11.85 -8.26
C SER A 47 16.17 12.88 -8.37
N MET A 48 17.25 12.55 -9.10
CA MET A 48 18.46 13.35 -9.19
C MET A 48 18.14 14.82 -9.54
N GLY A 49 18.59 15.74 -8.67
CA GLY A 49 18.39 17.18 -8.84
C GLY A 49 16.99 17.72 -8.57
N ASN A 50 16.02 16.87 -8.19
CA ASN A 50 14.64 17.29 -7.96
C ASN A 50 14.21 17.08 -6.50
N ALA A 51 13.77 15.86 -6.15
CA ALA A 51 13.14 15.59 -4.87
C ALA A 51 13.48 14.21 -4.33
N GLU A 52 13.35 14.07 -3.02
CA GLU A 52 13.33 12.79 -2.32
C GLU A 52 11.96 12.61 -1.68
N LEU A 53 11.31 11.47 -1.96
CA LEU A 53 9.94 11.17 -1.52
C LEU A 53 9.84 9.78 -0.90
N PRO A 54 9.03 9.60 0.16
CA PRO A 54 8.67 8.29 0.68
C PRO A 54 7.68 7.61 -0.28
N ILE A 55 8.05 6.46 -0.82
CA ILE A 55 7.20 5.67 -1.71
C ILE A 55 7.17 4.23 -1.19
N SER A 56 5.96 3.71 -1.00
CA SER A 56 5.74 2.33 -0.58
C SER A 56 6.32 1.34 -1.60
N ILE A 57 6.97 0.29 -1.10
CA ILE A 57 7.45 -0.80 -1.94
C ILE A 57 6.23 -1.62 -2.36
N SER A 58 6.05 -1.83 -3.67
CA SER A 58 4.87 -2.50 -4.24
C SER A 58 5.20 -3.82 -4.96
N SER A 59 6.45 -4.29 -4.87
CA SER A 59 6.89 -5.57 -5.44
C SER A 59 6.61 -6.75 -4.52
N ASP A 60 6.81 -7.95 -5.05
CA ASP A 60 6.82 -9.18 -4.30
C ASP A 60 8.04 -9.23 -3.34
N PRO A 61 7.83 -9.40 -2.01
CA PRO A 61 8.93 -9.44 -1.04
C PRO A 61 9.92 -10.59 -1.23
N ALA A 62 9.53 -11.63 -1.93
CA ALA A 62 10.43 -12.77 -2.19
C ALA A 62 11.41 -12.52 -3.34
N ILE A 63 11.16 -11.49 -4.17
CA ILE A 63 12.06 -11.09 -5.23
C ILE A 63 13.10 -10.12 -4.66
N SER A 64 14.35 -10.52 -4.61
CA SER A 64 15.45 -9.74 -4.03
C SER A 64 16.28 -8.96 -5.07
N GLU A 65 16.12 -9.29 -6.35
CA GLU A 65 16.89 -8.74 -7.45
C GLU A 65 16.42 -7.35 -7.86
N SER A 66 15.11 -7.11 -7.71
CA SER A 66 14.46 -5.85 -8.09
C SER A 66 13.41 -5.42 -7.09
N GLN A 67 13.08 -4.13 -7.09
CA GLN A 67 11.94 -3.57 -6.35
C GLN A 67 11.07 -2.74 -7.28
N CYS A 68 9.74 -2.75 -7.01
CA CYS A 68 8.78 -1.94 -7.73
C CYS A 68 8.22 -0.82 -6.85
N TYR A 69 8.03 0.33 -7.46
CA TYR A 69 7.44 1.50 -6.84
C TYR A 69 6.33 2.04 -7.74
N THR A 70 5.14 2.20 -7.20
CA THR A 70 3.99 2.73 -7.94
C THR A 70 3.74 4.16 -7.51
N ILE A 71 3.84 5.09 -8.46
CA ILE A 71 3.90 6.52 -8.18
C ILE A 71 2.81 7.23 -8.99
N ARG A 72 2.00 8.02 -8.30
CA ARG A 72 0.98 8.88 -8.89
C ARG A 72 1.51 10.30 -9.05
N SER A 73 1.34 10.90 -10.22
CA SER A 73 1.66 12.30 -10.51
C SER A 73 0.63 13.24 -9.88
N VAL A 74 0.96 13.77 -8.69
CA VAL A 74 0.10 14.73 -7.98
C VAL A 74 0.76 16.10 -7.83
N GLY A 75 2.04 16.25 -8.19
CA GLY A 75 2.80 17.49 -8.09
C GLY A 75 4.17 17.37 -8.76
N LEU A 76 4.94 18.45 -8.81
CA LEU A 76 6.24 18.51 -9.51
C LEU A 76 7.21 17.39 -9.07
N ALA A 77 7.29 17.14 -7.77
CA ALA A 77 8.17 16.10 -7.23
C ALA A 77 7.80 14.69 -7.74
N THR A 78 6.53 14.31 -7.72
CA THR A 78 6.09 13.01 -8.25
C THR A 78 6.13 12.94 -9.77
N GLN A 79 5.96 14.07 -10.47
CA GLN A 79 6.11 14.14 -11.92
C GLN A 79 7.53 13.78 -12.35
N SER A 80 8.56 14.18 -11.57
CA SER A 80 9.96 13.88 -11.89
C SER A 80 10.25 12.38 -11.96
N PHE A 81 9.49 11.54 -11.25
CA PHE A 81 9.60 10.08 -11.34
C PHE A 81 8.83 9.50 -12.53
N ASN A 82 7.69 10.10 -12.89
CA ASN A 82 6.85 9.59 -13.97
C ASN A 82 7.38 9.90 -15.38
N VAL A 83 8.38 10.79 -15.48
CA VAL A 83 9.11 11.04 -16.75
C VAL A 83 10.35 10.16 -16.90
N LEU A 84 10.71 9.38 -15.87
CA LEU A 84 11.84 8.46 -15.94
C LEU A 84 11.53 7.35 -16.96
N GLY A 85 12.45 7.13 -17.86
CA GLY A 85 12.42 6.00 -18.79
C GLY A 85 13.33 4.85 -18.35
N LYS A 86 13.24 3.73 -19.05
CA LYS A 86 14.17 2.60 -18.90
C LYS A 86 15.62 3.08 -19.06
N GLY A 87 16.47 2.68 -18.14
CA GLY A 87 17.89 3.08 -18.08
C GLY A 87 18.17 4.31 -17.21
N ALA A 88 17.13 5.07 -16.83
CA ALA A 88 17.31 6.19 -15.90
C ALA A 88 17.84 5.73 -14.54
N GLU A 89 18.55 6.62 -13.84
CA GLU A 89 19.10 6.36 -12.52
C GLU A 89 18.35 7.18 -11.46
N LEU A 90 18.19 6.58 -10.29
CA LEU A 90 17.63 7.23 -9.10
C LEU A 90 18.32 6.71 -7.84
N GLY A 91 18.15 7.42 -6.73
CA GLY A 91 18.62 6.99 -5.42
C GLY A 91 17.52 6.30 -4.64
N VAL A 92 17.88 5.26 -3.89
CA VAL A 92 16.98 4.53 -3.00
C VAL A 92 17.61 4.41 -1.63
N ARG A 93 16.89 4.82 -0.58
CA ARG A 93 17.24 4.59 0.82
C ARG A 93 16.11 3.79 1.50
N GLY A 94 16.46 2.91 2.40
CA GLY A 94 15.50 2.07 3.13
C GLY A 94 15.83 0.59 3.00
N PRO A 95 14.87 -0.32 3.29
CA PRO A 95 13.46 -0.03 3.63
C PRO A 95 13.31 0.62 5.01
N PHE A 96 12.27 1.42 5.18
CA PHE A 96 11.94 2.12 6.42
C PHE A 96 10.53 1.74 6.90
N GLY A 97 10.29 2.03 8.19
CA GLY A 97 9.01 1.84 8.84
C GLY A 97 8.70 0.39 9.18
N HIS A 98 7.57 0.21 9.88
CA HIS A 98 7.03 -1.09 10.24
C HIS A 98 6.06 -1.58 9.16
N GLY A 99 6.14 -2.87 8.86
CA GLY A 99 5.27 -3.51 7.87
C GLY A 99 3.92 -3.93 8.44
N TRP A 100 3.12 -4.55 7.59
CA TRP A 100 1.86 -5.20 7.96
C TRP A 100 2.13 -6.39 8.90
N PRO A 101 1.19 -6.72 9.80
CA PRO A 101 1.35 -7.74 10.84
C PRO A 101 1.19 -9.17 10.28
N MET A 102 2.05 -9.56 9.35
CA MET A 102 1.91 -10.84 8.64
C MET A 102 1.99 -12.05 9.57
N ASP A 103 2.83 -12.00 10.61
CA ASP A 103 2.94 -13.09 11.58
C ASP A 103 1.67 -13.22 12.45
N GLU A 104 1.08 -12.10 12.87
CA GLU A 104 -0.17 -12.09 13.65
C GLU A 104 -1.39 -12.54 12.81
N ALA A 105 -1.30 -12.37 11.48
CA ALA A 105 -2.34 -12.77 10.54
C ALA A 105 -2.33 -14.28 10.23
N ARG A 106 -1.28 -15.03 10.64
CA ARG A 106 -1.22 -16.49 10.41
C ARG A 106 -2.37 -17.20 11.13
N GLY A 107 -3.01 -18.13 10.43
CA GLY A 107 -4.18 -18.86 10.90
C GLY A 107 -5.48 -18.06 10.90
N LYS A 108 -5.42 -16.75 10.61
CA LYS A 108 -6.60 -15.87 10.57
C LYS A 108 -7.10 -15.65 9.15
N ASP A 109 -8.36 -15.21 9.04
CA ASP A 109 -8.93 -14.70 7.82
C ASP A 109 -8.42 -13.27 7.57
N LEU A 110 -8.10 -12.91 6.33
CA LEU A 110 -7.63 -11.58 5.96
C LEU A 110 -8.66 -10.86 5.10
N ILE A 111 -8.98 -9.62 5.51
CA ILE A 111 -9.70 -8.65 4.68
C ILE A 111 -8.74 -7.52 4.33
N VAL A 112 -8.41 -7.42 3.05
CA VAL A 112 -7.59 -6.35 2.49
C VAL A 112 -8.50 -5.36 1.79
N VAL A 113 -8.50 -4.10 2.24
CA VAL A 113 -9.35 -3.04 1.68
C VAL A 113 -8.49 -1.93 1.10
N ALA A 114 -8.57 -1.74 -0.21
CA ALA A 114 -7.75 -0.78 -0.93
C ALA A 114 -8.58 0.36 -1.53
N GLY A 115 -8.05 1.58 -1.48
CA GLY A 115 -8.60 2.75 -2.16
C GLY A 115 -7.61 3.40 -3.12
N GLY A 116 -7.92 3.41 -4.41
CA GLY A 116 -7.06 4.03 -5.43
C GLY A 116 -5.64 3.48 -5.41
N ILE A 117 -4.64 4.36 -5.24
CA ILE A 117 -3.22 3.97 -5.20
C ILE A 117 -2.87 3.15 -3.94
N GLY A 118 -3.72 3.13 -2.91
CA GLY A 118 -3.52 2.32 -1.71
C GLY A 118 -3.44 0.81 -1.96
N LEU A 119 -3.80 0.34 -3.17
CA LEU A 119 -3.54 -1.04 -3.54
C LEU A 119 -2.03 -1.33 -3.67
N ALA A 120 -1.20 -0.34 -4.00
CA ALA A 120 0.23 -0.54 -4.18
C ALA A 120 0.95 -1.04 -2.90
N PRO A 121 0.80 -0.42 -1.71
CA PRO A 121 1.40 -0.93 -0.47
C PRO A 121 0.72 -2.21 0.07
N LEU A 122 -0.44 -2.59 -0.44
CA LEU A 122 -1.13 -3.82 -0.09
C LEU A 122 -0.77 -5.01 -1.00
N ARG A 123 -0.23 -4.76 -2.21
CA ARG A 123 0.23 -5.84 -3.12
C ARG A 123 1.20 -6.82 -2.48
N PRO A 124 2.24 -6.36 -1.73
CA PRO A 124 3.17 -7.27 -1.07
C PRO A 124 2.50 -8.27 -0.13
N ILE A 125 1.39 -7.88 0.55
CA ILE A 125 0.58 -8.79 1.37
C ILE A 125 -0.01 -9.91 0.50
N LEU A 126 -0.62 -9.52 -0.63
CA LEU A 126 -1.27 -10.48 -1.53
C LEU A 126 -0.27 -11.49 -2.07
N TYR A 127 0.94 -11.05 -2.47
CA TYR A 127 2.00 -11.96 -2.90
C TYR A 127 2.45 -12.91 -1.79
N GLU A 128 2.68 -12.40 -0.59
CA GLU A 128 3.07 -13.18 0.58
C GLU A 128 2.02 -14.26 0.93
N VAL A 129 0.75 -13.84 1.04
CA VAL A 129 -0.36 -14.74 1.37
C VAL A 129 -0.60 -15.76 0.28
N LEU A 130 -0.55 -15.37 -1.00
CA LEU A 130 -0.79 -16.31 -2.11
C LEU A 130 0.34 -17.33 -2.29
N ARG A 131 1.57 -16.98 -1.87
CA ARG A 131 2.72 -17.90 -1.87
C ARG A 131 2.64 -18.91 -0.72
N ASN A 132 2.14 -18.49 0.42
CA ASN A 132 2.07 -19.28 1.65
C ASN A 132 0.61 -19.49 2.05
N ARG A 133 -0.21 -19.88 1.07
CA ARG A 133 -1.68 -19.84 1.18
C ARG A 133 -2.22 -20.67 2.35
N GLU A 134 -1.55 -21.78 2.65
CA GLU A 134 -1.88 -22.72 3.72
C GLU A 134 -1.69 -22.14 5.14
N LEU A 135 -0.90 -21.08 5.27
CA LEU A 135 -0.67 -20.41 6.55
C LEU A 135 -1.79 -19.44 6.93
N TYR A 136 -2.72 -19.14 6.03
CA TYR A 136 -3.75 -18.13 6.21
C TYR A 136 -5.14 -18.71 6.01
N GLY A 137 -6.13 -18.14 6.67
CA GLY A 137 -7.53 -18.46 6.47
C GLY A 137 -8.08 -17.86 5.16
N ARG A 138 -9.32 -17.45 5.13
CA ARG A 138 -9.97 -16.84 3.96
C ARG A 138 -9.28 -15.53 3.59
N LEU A 139 -9.02 -15.31 2.30
CA LEU A 139 -8.47 -14.06 1.76
C LEU A 139 -9.55 -13.31 0.98
N VAL A 140 -9.77 -12.05 1.34
CA VAL A 140 -10.70 -11.15 0.67
C VAL A 140 -10.00 -9.85 0.30
N LEU A 141 -10.06 -9.46 -0.97
CA LEU A 141 -9.63 -8.15 -1.47
C LEU A 141 -10.84 -7.34 -1.90
N LEU A 142 -11.04 -6.18 -1.25
CA LEU A 142 -12.00 -5.17 -1.65
C LEU A 142 -11.26 -3.96 -2.20
N TYR A 143 -11.53 -3.61 -3.45
CA TYR A 143 -10.82 -2.52 -4.11
C TYR A 143 -11.80 -1.47 -4.64
N GLY A 144 -11.62 -0.22 -4.20
CA GLY A 144 -12.41 0.92 -4.65
C GLY A 144 -11.56 1.93 -5.42
N THR A 145 -12.09 2.47 -6.52
CA THR A 145 -11.47 3.58 -7.28
C THR A 145 -12.53 4.60 -7.71
N ARG A 146 -12.10 5.78 -8.17
CA ARG A 146 -13.04 6.81 -8.63
C ARG A 146 -13.80 6.38 -9.87
N SER A 147 -13.11 5.83 -10.86
CA SER A 147 -13.70 5.40 -12.12
C SER A 147 -13.00 4.14 -12.65
N PRO A 148 -13.57 3.46 -13.65
CA PRO A 148 -12.92 2.33 -14.30
C PRO A 148 -11.53 2.65 -14.88
N LYS A 149 -11.27 3.92 -15.24
CA LYS A 149 -9.98 4.35 -15.80
C LYS A 149 -8.88 4.41 -14.73
N ASP A 150 -9.25 4.51 -13.46
CA ASP A 150 -8.34 4.65 -12.33
C ASP A 150 -7.97 3.32 -11.68
N ILE A 151 -8.47 2.19 -12.21
CA ILE A 151 -8.14 0.85 -11.73
C ILE A 151 -6.67 0.55 -12.07
N LEU A 152 -5.87 0.29 -11.03
CA LEU A 152 -4.47 -0.12 -11.12
C LEU A 152 -4.35 -1.64 -11.25
N PHE A 153 -3.19 -2.10 -11.70
CA PHE A 153 -2.81 -3.53 -11.73
C PHE A 153 -3.87 -4.44 -12.35
N ARG A 154 -4.50 -3.98 -13.44
CA ARG A 154 -5.62 -4.66 -14.10
C ARG A 154 -5.34 -6.11 -14.48
N ARG A 155 -4.10 -6.41 -14.86
CA ARG A 155 -3.70 -7.77 -15.26
C ARG A 155 -3.71 -8.67 -14.02
N GLU A 156 -3.12 -8.24 -12.93
CA GLU A 156 -3.07 -9.02 -11.68
C GLU A 156 -4.46 -9.18 -11.06
N LEU A 157 -5.27 -8.10 -11.03
CA LEU A 157 -6.65 -8.18 -10.55
C LEU A 157 -7.44 -9.26 -11.31
N LYS A 158 -7.31 -9.33 -12.63
CA LYS A 158 -7.96 -10.37 -13.44
C LYS A 158 -7.46 -11.79 -13.13
N GLU A 159 -6.17 -11.94 -12.80
CA GLU A 159 -5.63 -13.24 -12.40
C GLU A 159 -6.10 -13.62 -11.00
N TRP A 160 -6.17 -12.66 -10.07
CA TRP A 160 -6.67 -12.89 -8.73
C TRP A 160 -8.18 -13.19 -8.72
N GLU A 161 -8.97 -12.53 -9.57
CA GLU A 161 -10.42 -12.78 -9.73
C GLU A 161 -10.75 -14.21 -10.20
N LYS A 162 -9.81 -14.89 -10.87
CA LYS A 162 -9.98 -16.28 -11.35
C LYS A 162 -9.67 -17.34 -10.28
N ARG A 163 -9.11 -16.92 -9.15
CA ARG A 163 -8.69 -17.86 -8.11
C ARG A 163 -9.85 -18.29 -7.24
N ASP A 164 -9.93 -19.58 -6.92
CA ASP A 164 -10.94 -20.14 -6.03
C ASP A 164 -10.62 -19.94 -4.55
N ASP A 165 -9.35 -19.61 -4.22
CA ASP A 165 -8.83 -19.50 -2.85
C ASP A 165 -8.80 -18.06 -2.33
N MET A 166 -9.30 -17.09 -3.10
CA MET A 166 -9.50 -15.72 -2.66
C MET A 166 -10.76 -15.08 -3.27
N LEU A 167 -11.33 -14.12 -2.58
CA LEU A 167 -12.43 -13.31 -3.10
C LEU A 167 -11.90 -11.92 -3.47
N VAL A 168 -12.05 -11.54 -4.73
CA VAL A 168 -11.74 -10.18 -5.19
C VAL A 168 -13.04 -9.48 -5.58
N THR A 169 -13.24 -8.27 -5.07
CA THR A 169 -14.39 -7.46 -5.46
C THR A 169 -13.93 -6.02 -5.70
N THR A 170 -14.13 -5.55 -6.94
CA THR A 170 -13.82 -4.18 -7.33
C THR A 170 -15.08 -3.33 -7.42
N THR A 171 -15.00 -2.07 -6.97
CA THR A 171 -16.06 -1.06 -7.13
C THR A 171 -15.48 0.25 -7.64
N VAL A 172 -16.33 1.06 -8.28
CA VAL A 172 -15.96 2.41 -8.71
C VAL A 172 -17.01 3.41 -8.21
N ASP A 173 -16.60 4.64 -7.91
CA ASP A 173 -17.55 5.68 -7.51
C ASP A 173 -18.48 6.05 -8.67
N TYR A 174 -17.92 6.08 -9.91
CA TYR A 174 -18.63 6.42 -11.14
C TYR A 174 -18.34 5.41 -12.26
N GLY A 175 -19.34 4.62 -12.65
CA GLY A 175 -19.15 3.51 -13.58
C GLY A 175 -19.12 3.89 -15.08
N GLY A 176 -19.88 4.89 -15.49
CA GLY A 176 -20.13 5.16 -16.92
C GLY A 176 -20.95 4.05 -17.62
N MET A 177 -21.32 4.29 -18.90
CA MET A 177 -22.26 3.39 -19.62
C MET A 177 -21.72 1.98 -19.88
N ASN A 178 -20.40 1.81 -19.99
CA ASN A 178 -19.78 0.51 -20.32
C ASN A 178 -19.31 -0.29 -19.08
N TRP A 179 -19.50 0.25 -17.89
CA TRP A 179 -19.10 -0.43 -16.65
C TRP A 179 -20.21 -1.40 -16.19
N LYS A 180 -19.85 -2.68 -16.03
CA LYS A 180 -20.77 -3.73 -15.57
C LYS A 180 -20.49 -4.20 -14.12
N GLY A 181 -19.44 -3.64 -13.48
CA GLY A 181 -19.05 -3.98 -12.10
C GLY A 181 -19.86 -3.18 -11.06
N ASN A 182 -19.43 -3.28 -9.81
CA ASN A 182 -20.06 -2.56 -8.72
C ASN A 182 -19.84 -1.05 -8.85
N VAL A 183 -20.84 -0.27 -8.40
CA VAL A 183 -20.77 1.20 -8.30
C VAL A 183 -21.10 1.61 -6.87
N GLY A 184 -20.28 2.49 -6.32
CA GLY A 184 -20.37 3.04 -4.98
C GLY A 184 -19.08 2.85 -4.16
N LEU A 185 -19.11 3.38 -2.93
CA LEU A 185 -17.98 3.36 -2.03
C LEU A 185 -17.57 1.93 -1.65
N VAL A 186 -16.27 1.71 -1.43
CA VAL A 186 -15.71 0.41 -1.04
C VAL A 186 -16.28 -0.11 0.28
N THR A 187 -16.69 0.77 1.19
CA THR A 187 -17.36 0.41 2.46
C THR A 187 -18.64 -0.38 2.25
N ARG A 188 -19.39 -0.12 1.15
CA ARG A 188 -20.59 -0.90 0.80
C ARG A 188 -20.29 -2.36 0.46
N LEU A 189 -19.07 -2.67 0.06
CA LEU A 189 -18.65 -4.05 -0.21
C LEU A 189 -18.47 -4.82 1.10
N ILE A 190 -18.01 -4.13 2.17
CA ILE A 190 -17.83 -4.74 3.50
C ILE A 190 -19.15 -5.28 4.05
N SER A 191 -20.27 -4.54 3.88
CA SER A 191 -21.57 -4.99 4.37
C SER A 191 -22.01 -6.33 3.75
N ARG A 192 -21.56 -6.63 2.53
CA ARG A 192 -21.93 -7.85 1.77
C ARG A 192 -21.10 -9.08 2.14
N ILE A 193 -20.02 -8.92 2.94
CA ILE A 193 -19.14 -10.02 3.31
C ILE A 193 -19.56 -10.56 4.67
N ARG A 194 -19.59 -11.89 4.78
CA ARG A 194 -19.66 -12.57 6.06
C ARG A 194 -18.23 -12.78 6.56
N LEU A 195 -17.97 -12.45 7.79
CA LEU A 195 -16.70 -12.66 8.47
C LEU A 195 -16.94 -13.14 9.89
N ASP A 196 -15.96 -13.82 10.44
CA ASP A 196 -15.87 -14.16 11.86
C ASP A 196 -14.95 -13.12 12.53
N PRO A 197 -15.48 -12.19 13.35
CA PRO A 197 -14.68 -11.13 13.95
C PRO A 197 -13.58 -11.63 14.87
N THR A 198 -13.74 -12.83 15.44
CA THR A 198 -12.78 -13.39 16.41
C THR A 198 -11.53 -13.97 15.74
N ARG A 199 -11.58 -14.19 14.43
CA ARG A 199 -10.47 -14.76 13.65
C ARG A 199 -10.12 -13.99 12.39
N THR A 200 -10.56 -12.74 12.28
CA THR A 200 -10.30 -11.90 11.11
C THR A 200 -9.34 -10.77 11.45
N VAL A 201 -8.36 -10.53 10.58
CA VAL A 201 -7.51 -9.33 10.57
C VAL A 201 -7.86 -8.51 9.33
N ALA A 202 -8.01 -7.20 9.51
CA ALA A 202 -8.28 -6.27 8.44
C ALA A 202 -7.07 -5.37 8.20
N MET A 203 -6.70 -5.19 6.92
CA MET A 203 -5.60 -4.33 6.48
C MET A 203 -6.11 -3.36 5.42
N THR A 204 -6.03 -2.06 5.68
CA THR A 204 -6.58 -1.04 4.77
C THR A 204 -5.58 0.04 4.43
N CYS A 205 -5.58 0.44 3.14
CA CYS A 205 -4.78 1.54 2.64
C CYS A 205 -5.53 2.31 1.55
N GLY A 206 -5.44 3.64 1.61
CA GLY A 206 -6.09 4.56 0.69
C GLY A 206 -6.25 5.96 1.30
N PRO A 207 -7.13 6.80 0.76
CA PRO A 207 -7.44 8.10 1.36
C PRO A 207 -7.81 7.97 2.85
N GLU A 208 -7.27 8.84 3.69
CA GLU A 208 -7.46 8.76 5.15
C GLU A 208 -8.93 8.71 5.55
N ILE A 209 -9.77 9.51 4.88
CA ILE A 209 -11.22 9.49 5.09
C ILE A 209 -11.85 8.12 4.76
N MET A 210 -11.39 7.46 3.68
CA MET A 210 -11.87 6.12 3.33
C MET A 210 -11.46 5.10 4.39
N MET A 211 -10.20 5.10 4.82
CA MET A 211 -9.69 4.16 5.83
C MET A 211 -10.42 4.32 7.16
N ARG A 212 -10.74 5.55 7.55
CA ARG A 212 -11.55 5.84 8.74
C ARG A 212 -12.93 5.21 8.66
N TYR A 213 -13.65 5.39 7.55
CA TYR A 213 -14.96 4.78 7.37
C TYR A 213 -14.91 3.25 7.24
N VAL A 214 -13.86 2.71 6.62
CA VAL A 214 -13.62 1.25 6.57
C VAL A 214 -13.44 0.71 7.99
N ALA A 215 -12.62 1.37 8.81
CA ALA A 215 -12.38 0.94 10.19
C ALA A 215 -13.66 0.96 11.03
N TYR A 216 -14.47 2.03 10.94
CA TYR A 216 -15.76 2.08 11.64
C TYR A 216 -16.75 1.03 11.13
N GLU A 217 -16.84 0.80 9.82
CA GLU A 217 -17.73 -0.23 9.27
C GLU A 217 -17.33 -1.64 9.77
N LEU A 218 -16.03 -1.90 9.86
CA LEU A 218 -15.52 -3.16 10.40
C LEU A 218 -15.74 -3.29 11.91
N GLN A 219 -15.51 -2.23 12.68
CA GLN A 219 -15.71 -2.22 14.12
C GLN A 219 -17.21 -2.29 14.48
N ASP A 220 -18.00 -1.34 14.00
CA ASP A 220 -19.35 -1.10 14.50
C ASP A 220 -20.39 -2.08 13.91
N ASN A 221 -20.21 -2.44 12.61
CA ASN A 221 -21.18 -3.26 11.90
C ASN A 221 -20.71 -4.71 11.71
N LYS A 222 -19.41 -4.99 11.80
CA LYS A 222 -18.86 -6.36 11.68
C LYS A 222 -18.33 -6.90 13.00
N GLY A 223 -18.16 -6.08 14.03
CA GLY A 223 -17.72 -6.48 15.36
C GLY A 223 -16.24 -6.81 15.47
N LEU A 224 -15.38 -6.35 14.51
CA LEU A 224 -13.95 -6.52 14.62
C LEU A 224 -13.40 -5.68 15.79
N ASP A 225 -12.48 -6.28 16.56
CA ASP A 225 -11.73 -5.53 17.54
C ASP A 225 -10.86 -4.46 16.83
N PRO A 226 -10.85 -3.20 17.29
CA PRO A 226 -9.97 -2.16 16.72
C PRO A 226 -8.49 -2.51 16.70
N SER A 227 -8.05 -3.42 17.54
CA SER A 227 -6.67 -3.94 17.56
C SER A 227 -6.37 -4.95 16.43
N ASP A 228 -7.39 -5.53 15.80
CA ASP A 228 -7.28 -6.40 14.61
C ASP A 228 -7.51 -5.64 13.29
N ILE A 229 -7.71 -4.31 13.35
CA ILE A 229 -7.84 -3.43 12.18
C ILE A 229 -6.55 -2.63 12.03
N TYR A 230 -5.88 -2.76 10.89
CA TYR A 230 -4.64 -2.07 10.58
C TYR A 230 -4.82 -1.15 9.39
N LEU A 231 -4.18 0.02 9.45
CA LEU A 231 -4.23 1.02 8.40
C LEU A 231 -2.89 1.74 8.26
N THR A 232 -2.68 2.38 7.11
CA THR A 232 -1.48 3.16 6.87
C THR A 232 -1.72 4.64 7.09
N MET A 233 -0.71 5.33 7.62
CA MET A 233 -0.72 6.79 7.72
C MET A 233 0.41 7.38 6.88
N GLU A 234 0.12 8.52 6.24
CA GLU A 234 1.07 9.24 5.41
C GLU A 234 1.27 10.66 5.93
N ARG A 235 2.51 11.10 5.99
CA ARG A 235 2.90 12.49 6.28
C ARG A 235 4.14 12.84 5.46
N ASN A 236 4.43 14.14 5.33
CA ASN A 236 5.67 14.59 4.72
C ASN A 236 6.88 14.03 5.47
N MET A 237 7.81 13.43 4.75
CA MET A 237 9.02 12.85 5.31
C MET A 237 10.27 13.50 4.72
N LYS A 238 11.34 13.59 5.55
CA LYS A 238 12.66 14.07 5.13
C LYS A 238 13.73 13.02 5.42
N CYS A 239 13.91 12.63 6.69
CA CYS A 239 14.96 11.67 7.04
C CYS A 239 14.59 10.21 6.76
N GLY A 240 13.33 9.82 6.92
CA GLY A 240 12.83 8.44 6.80
C GLY A 240 13.15 7.55 8.01
N CYS A 241 13.91 8.02 9.02
CA CYS A 241 14.47 7.20 10.10
C CYS A 241 14.17 7.73 11.52
N GLY A 242 13.14 8.56 11.70
CA GLY A 242 12.71 9.05 13.02
C GLY A 242 13.56 10.17 13.65
N PHE A 243 14.43 10.83 12.87
CA PHE A 243 15.38 11.82 13.40
C PHE A 243 14.83 13.26 13.35
N CYS A 244 14.19 13.66 12.25
CA CYS A 244 13.91 15.09 12.00
C CYS A 244 12.56 15.58 12.52
N GLY A 245 11.66 14.71 12.97
CA GLY A 245 10.32 15.07 13.46
C GLY A 245 9.29 15.44 12.36
N HIS A 246 9.70 15.55 11.10
CA HIS A 246 8.85 16.09 10.01
C HIS A 246 7.57 15.28 9.75
N CYS A 247 7.60 13.98 10.04
CA CYS A 247 6.47 13.07 9.85
C CYS A 247 5.73 12.78 11.16
N GLN A 248 5.77 13.72 12.11
CA GLN A 248 5.09 13.56 13.40
C GLN A 248 3.57 13.44 13.22
N PHE A 249 2.97 12.49 13.92
CA PHE A 249 1.54 12.25 13.99
C PHE A 249 1.17 11.93 15.45
N GLY A 250 0.74 12.96 16.18
CA GLY A 250 0.56 12.86 17.63
C GLY A 250 1.89 12.53 18.34
N ALA A 251 1.94 11.41 19.04
CA ALA A 251 3.14 10.91 19.72
C ALA A 251 4.06 10.06 18.83
N HIS A 252 3.69 9.82 17.56
CA HIS A 252 4.38 8.91 16.66
C HIS A 252 5.15 9.66 15.56
N PHE A 253 6.22 9.07 15.10
CA PHE A 253 6.87 9.42 13.83
C PHE A 253 6.52 8.36 12.78
N ILE A 254 5.75 8.73 11.75
CA ILE A 254 5.27 7.79 10.72
C ILE A 254 6.42 6.97 10.11
N CYS A 255 7.58 7.56 9.88
CA CYS A 255 8.72 6.87 9.28
C CYS A 255 9.41 5.84 10.19
N LYS A 256 9.15 5.89 11.50
CA LYS A 256 9.77 5.01 12.50
C LYS A 256 8.75 4.09 13.15
N ASP A 257 7.63 4.66 13.64
CA ASP A 257 6.62 3.94 14.41
C ASP A 257 5.52 3.33 13.51
N GLY A 258 5.37 3.87 12.28
CA GLY A 258 4.48 3.41 11.22
C GLY A 258 5.27 2.94 10.00
N PRO A 259 4.73 3.05 8.77
CA PRO A 259 3.45 3.69 8.39
C PRO A 259 2.21 2.90 8.77
N VAL A 260 2.32 1.63 9.12
CA VAL A 260 1.22 0.75 9.50
C VAL A 260 0.95 0.89 11.00
N PHE A 261 -0.30 1.15 11.36
CA PHE A 261 -0.76 1.29 12.74
C PHE A 261 -2.01 0.47 12.98
N ARG A 262 -2.22 0.05 14.22
CA ARG A 262 -3.52 -0.46 14.68
C ARG A 262 -4.51 0.70 14.76
N PHE A 263 -5.75 0.45 14.35
CA PHE A 263 -6.79 1.48 14.46
C PHE A 263 -7.01 1.92 15.91
N SER A 264 -6.91 1.00 16.86
CA SER A 264 -6.98 1.30 18.30
C SER A 264 -5.99 2.36 18.76
N GLU A 265 -4.81 2.45 18.13
CA GLU A 265 -3.75 3.41 18.49
C GLU A 265 -3.99 4.80 17.91
N VAL A 266 -4.57 4.87 16.70
CA VAL A 266 -4.65 6.12 15.93
C VAL A 266 -6.07 6.68 15.77
N ALA A 267 -7.12 5.95 16.17
CA ALA A 267 -8.51 6.36 15.99
C ALA A 267 -8.81 7.76 16.52
N LYS A 268 -8.27 8.11 17.69
CA LYS A 268 -8.46 9.44 18.30
C LYS A 268 -7.74 10.54 17.51
N LEU A 269 -6.60 10.23 16.89
CA LEU A 269 -5.82 11.18 16.10
C LEU A 269 -6.48 11.42 14.73
N MET A 270 -7.01 10.38 14.10
CA MET A 270 -7.70 10.49 12.81
C MET A 270 -8.98 11.36 12.87
N ASN A 271 -9.52 11.60 14.05
CA ASN A 271 -10.70 12.45 14.26
C ASN A 271 -10.36 13.91 14.54
N LYS A 272 -9.07 14.27 14.66
CA LYS A 272 -8.65 15.66 14.85
C LYS A 272 -8.36 16.27 13.48
N TYR A 273 -8.90 17.48 13.26
CA TYR A 273 -8.45 18.32 12.17
C TYR A 273 -7.04 18.84 12.55
N GLU A 274 -6.05 18.68 11.68
CA GLU A 274 -4.68 19.19 11.86
C GLU A 274 -3.82 18.46 12.95
N VAL A 275 -3.55 17.19 12.71
CA VAL A 275 -2.49 16.48 13.48
C VAL A 275 -1.33 16.13 12.57
#